data_ea0c89108e4ddd725f9f2f388abff06c
#
_entry.id   ea0c89108e4ddd725f9f2f388abff06c
#
_cell.length_a   1.000
_cell.length_b   1.000
_cell.length_c   1.000
_cell.angle_alpha   90.00
_cell.angle_beta   90.00
_cell.angle_gamma   90.00
#
_symmetry.space_group_name_H-M   'P 1'
#
loop_
_entity.id
_entity.type
_entity.pdbx_description
1 polymer ?
#
loop_
_entity_poly.entity_id
_entity_poly.type
_entity_poly.pdbx_seq_one_letter_code
_entity_poly.pdbx_strand_id
1 'polypeptide(L)'
;MNVCFNSEGENLLRTVNEEARRAKKIEIMEKCFDCYVENGLTVVGVKAIADACGCNVASLYQYFDNLDDLIIQSTEYCMTKVEDDFMAKAPADVEDLWRFIDEIPYWTAKKHGKKYRIMYQVYTHPKYREYGQKFFAGVDKRYTQYAKSLEPKLGIPYEKITPLIFILVRACVHYALFEDEFYLKSQIEVLKEALELFIMKYNREARPGVLTK
;
A
#
# COMPACT_ATOMS: atom_id res chain seq x y z
N MET A 1 -10.53 -57.03 10.95
CA MET A 1 -10.39 -56.13 9.77
C MET A 1 -10.27 -54.74 10.28
N ASN A 2 -9.07 -54.24 10.48
CA ASN A 2 -8.83 -52.85 10.87
C ASN A 2 -8.85 -51.99 9.59
N VAL A 3 -9.85 -51.14 9.51
CA VAL A 3 -9.94 -50.13 8.45
C VAL A 3 -8.91 -49.04 8.77
N CYS A 4 -7.82 -49.03 8.00
CA CYS A 4 -6.90 -47.89 7.97
C CYS A 4 -7.70 -46.67 7.46
N PHE A 5 -8.15 -45.79 8.35
CA PHE A 5 -8.73 -44.52 7.98
C PHE A 5 -7.62 -43.61 7.39
N ASN A 6 -7.91 -43.11 6.21
CA ASN A 6 -7.09 -42.39 5.26
C ASN A 6 -6.58 -41.07 5.85
N SER A 7 -5.36 -40.99 6.32
CA SER A 7 -4.69 -39.77 6.77
C SER A 7 -4.66 -38.66 5.70
N GLU A 8 -4.73 -39.03 4.42
CA GLU A 8 -4.79 -38.10 3.29
C GLU A 8 -6.15 -37.38 3.19
N GLY A 9 -7.26 -38.09 3.43
CA GLY A 9 -8.60 -37.52 3.37
C GLY A 9 -8.86 -36.55 4.53
N GLU A 10 -8.40 -36.85 5.74
CA GLU A 10 -8.49 -35.94 6.89
C GLU A 10 -7.63 -34.71 6.70
N ASN A 11 -6.44 -34.85 6.12
CA ASN A 11 -5.55 -33.73 5.82
C ASN A 11 -6.15 -32.81 4.74
N LEU A 12 -6.77 -33.35 3.71
CA LEU A 12 -7.45 -32.60 2.65
C LEU A 12 -8.65 -31.82 3.22
N LEU A 13 -9.50 -32.44 4.04
CA LEU A 13 -10.65 -31.78 4.67
C LEU A 13 -10.22 -30.65 5.63
N ARG A 14 -9.14 -30.83 6.37
CA ARG A 14 -8.56 -29.82 7.23
C ARG A 14 -8.05 -28.62 6.43
N THR A 15 -7.34 -28.85 5.34
CA THR A 15 -6.83 -27.81 4.43
C THR A 15 -7.97 -27.01 3.82
N VAL A 16 -9.01 -27.66 3.31
CA VAL A 16 -10.20 -27.01 2.74
C VAL A 16 -10.91 -26.13 3.79
N ASN A 17 -11.01 -26.61 5.04
CA ASN A 17 -11.64 -25.84 6.11
C ASN A 17 -10.81 -24.61 6.54
N GLU A 18 -9.48 -24.75 6.57
CA GLU A 18 -8.57 -23.66 6.85
C GLU A 18 -8.60 -22.59 5.73
N GLU A 19 -8.66 -22.99 4.47
CA GLU A 19 -8.81 -22.07 3.33
C GLU A 19 -10.16 -21.33 3.36
N ALA A 20 -11.27 -22.04 3.63
CA ALA A 20 -12.57 -21.41 3.76
C ALA A 20 -12.61 -20.40 4.93
N ARG A 21 -11.99 -20.74 6.06
CA ARG A 21 -11.86 -19.84 7.21
C ARG A 21 -11.04 -18.59 6.87
N ARG A 22 -9.92 -18.76 6.14
CA ARG A 22 -9.09 -17.65 5.69
C ARG A 22 -9.84 -16.73 4.72
N ALA A 23 -10.55 -17.30 3.75
CA ALA A 23 -11.36 -16.54 2.81
C ALA A 23 -12.45 -15.72 3.53
N LYS A 24 -13.13 -16.32 4.53
CA LYS A 24 -14.13 -15.60 5.33
C LYS A 24 -13.53 -14.48 6.17
N LYS A 25 -12.35 -14.69 6.73
CA LYS A 25 -11.61 -13.65 7.47
C LYS A 25 -11.27 -12.47 6.56
N ILE A 26 -10.82 -12.73 5.34
CA ILE A 26 -10.53 -11.70 4.33
C ILE A 26 -11.80 -10.92 3.97
N GLU A 27 -12.91 -11.61 3.70
CA GLU A 27 -14.19 -10.97 3.40
C GLU A 27 -14.62 -10.01 4.52
N ILE A 28 -14.48 -10.43 5.77
CA ILE A 28 -14.79 -9.59 6.95
C ILE A 28 -13.89 -8.35 6.98
N MET A 29 -12.58 -8.52 6.77
CA MET A 29 -11.64 -7.39 6.74
C MET A 29 -11.97 -6.37 5.67
N GLU A 30 -12.29 -6.82 4.45
CA GLU A 30 -12.67 -5.95 3.35
C GLU A 30 -13.96 -5.18 3.66
N LYS A 31 -15.01 -5.86 4.10
CA LYS A 31 -16.29 -5.23 4.46
C LYS A 31 -16.17 -4.27 5.64
N CYS A 32 -15.38 -4.62 6.65
CA CYS A 32 -15.10 -3.73 7.77
C CYS A 32 -14.43 -2.44 7.31
N PHE A 33 -13.38 -2.54 6.49
CA PHE A 33 -12.67 -1.39 5.99
C PHE A 33 -13.56 -0.52 5.08
N ASP A 34 -14.35 -1.14 4.20
CA ASP A 34 -15.29 -0.44 3.32
C ASP A 34 -16.38 0.30 4.13
N CYS A 35 -16.90 -0.29 5.22
CA CYS A 35 -17.81 0.41 6.13
C CYS A 35 -17.19 1.70 6.68
N TYR A 36 -15.92 1.66 7.07
CA TYR A 36 -15.22 2.87 7.54
C TYR A 36 -14.96 3.86 6.41
N VAL A 37 -14.63 3.40 5.21
CA VAL A 37 -14.41 4.25 4.03
C VAL A 37 -15.68 5.02 3.66
N GLU A 38 -16.83 4.39 3.78
CA GLU A 38 -18.12 4.99 3.41
C GLU A 38 -18.70 5.91 4.50
N ASN A 39 -18.60 5.51 5.76
CA ASN A 39 -19.30 6.14 6.87
C ASN A 39 -18.40 6.87 7.87
N GLY A 40 -17.09 6.67 7.81
CA GLY A 40 -16.11 7.22 8.75
C GLY A 40 -15.86 6.35 9.98
N LEU A 41 -14.63 6.43 10.49
CA LEU A 41 -14.14 5.57 11.59
C LEU A 41 -14.92 5.76 12.91
N THR A 42 -15.37 6.98 13.18
CA THR A 42 -16.02 7.33 14.46
C THR A 42 -17.51 6.97 14.53
N VAL A 43 -18.13 6.71 13.40
CA VAL A 43 -19.58 6.47 13.30
C VAL A 43 -19.90 4.97 13.26
N VAL A 44 -19.01 4.15 12.74
CA VAL A 44 -19.22 2.73 12.52
C VAL A 44 -18.91 1.92 13.77
N GLY A 45 -19.94 1.35 14.38
CA GLY A 45 -19.78 0.40 15.48
C GLY A 45 -19.74 -1.05 15.00
N VAL A 46 -19.34 -1.97 15.89
CA VAL A 46 -19.20 -3.41 15.59
C VAL A 46 -20.46 -4.05 15.04
N LYS A 47 -21.65 -3.56 15.46
CA LYS A 47 -22.94 -4.07 14.96
C LYS A 47 -23.13 -3.76 13.48
N ALA A 48 -22.81 -2.54 13.04
CA ALA A 48 -22.90 -2.16 11.63
C ALA A 48 -21.95 -2.99 10.75
N ILE A 49 -20.76 -3.32 11.27
CA ILE A 49 -19.81 -4.20 10.58
C ILE A 49 -20.39 -5.62 10.49
N ALA A 50 -20.95 -6.16 11.57
CA ALA A 50 -21.56 -7.49 11.58
C ALA A 50 -22.73 -7.57 10.56
N ASP A 51 -23.60 -6.55 10.55
CA ASP A 51 -24.70 -6.44 9.60
C ASP A 51 -24.20 -6.41 8.14
N ALA A 52 -23.18 -5.63 7.84
CA ALA A 52 -22.53 -5.57 6.52
C ALA A 52 -21.89 -6.91 6.11
N CYS A 53 -21.37 -7.67 7.07
CA CYS A 53 -20.82 -9.01 6.85
C CYS A 53 -21.88 -10.11 6.76
N GLY A 54 -23.17 -9.80 7.00
CA GLY A 54 -24.25 -10.78 7.04
C GLY A 54 -24.11 -11.79 8.19
N CYS A 55 -23.55 -11.36 9.32
CA CYS A 55 -23.32 -12.23 10.48
C CYS A 55 -23.66 -11.51 11.80
N ASN A 56 -23.62 -12.22 12.91
CA ASN A 56 -23.75 -11.61 14.23
C ASN A 56 -22.38 -11.21 14.81
N VAL A 57 -22.38 -10.34 15.82
CA VAL A 57 -21.16 -9.84 16.46
C VAL A 57 -20.29 -10.96 17.03
N ALA A 58 -20.92 -12.02 17.61
CA ALA A 58 -20.17 -13.17 18.15
C ALA A 58 -19.40 -13.92 17.06
N SER A 59 -19.94 -13.97 15.85
CA SER A 59 -19.27 -14.58 14.69
C SER A 59 -18.03 -13.80 14.26
N LEU A 60 -18.02 -12.46 14.39
CA LEU A 60 -16.81 -11.65 14.11
C LEU A 60 -15.68 -12.03 15.08
N TYR A 61 -16.00 -12.20 16.36
CA TYR A 61 -15.01 -12.53 17.37
C TYR A 61 -14.52 -13.99 17.36
N GLN A 62 -15.00 -14.82 16.43
CA GLN A 62 -14.36 -16.09 16.07
C GLN A 62 -13.11 -15.92 15.19
N TYR A 63 -12.95 -14.76 14.55
CA TYR A 63 -11.85 -14.43 13.64
C TYR A 63 -10.91 -13.36 14.18
N PHE A 64 -11.37 -12.52 15.13
CA PHE A 64 -10.65 -11.38 15.68
C PHE A 64 -10.82 -11.34 17.20
N ASP A 65 -9.76 -11.00 17.92
CA ASP A 65 -9.76 -10.99 19.38
C ASP A 65 -10.69 -9.91 19.95
N ASN A 66 -10.78 -8.79 19.28
CA ASN A 66 -11.62 -7.64 19.64
C ASN A 66 -11.80 -6.69 18.47
N LEU A 67 -12.53 -5.58 18.67
CA LEU A 67 -12.77 -4.58 17.63
C LEU A 67 -11.47 -3.89 17.17
N ASP A 68 -10.53 -3.64 18.07
CA ASP A 68 -9.25 -3.03 17.71
C ASP A 68 -8.43 -3.93 16.79
N ASP A 69 -8.39 -5.22 17.11
CA ASP A 69 -7.73 -6.22 16.28
C ASP A 69 -8.35 -6.30 14.88
N LEU A 70 -9.68 -6.25 14.79
CA LEU A 70 -10.40 -6.17 13.51
C LEU A 70 -10.04 -4.89 12.74
N ILE A 71 -10.04 -3.72 13.39
CA ILE A 71 -9.67 -2.44 12.75
C ILE A 71 -8.25 -2.49 12.19
N ILE A 72 -7.29 -2.95 12.99
CA ILE A 72 -5.88 -3.00 12.63
C ILE A 72 -5.66 -3.95 11.45
N GLN A 73 -6.13 -5.20 11.55
CA GLN A 73 -5.95 -6.20 10.51
C GLN A 73 -6.66 -5.80 9.21
N SER A 74 -7.86 -5.21 9.29
CA SER A 74 -8.59 -4.71 8.12
C SER A 74 -7.85 -3.56 7.44
N THR A 75 -7.32 -2.62 8.22
CA THR A 75 -6.56 -1.49 7.68
C THR A 75 -5.26 -1.96 7.02
N GLU A 76 -4.48 -2.81 7.68
CA GLU A 76 -3.24 -3.36 7.15
C GLU A 76 -3.47 -4.14 5.86
N TYR A 77 -4.45 -5.06 5.87
CA TYR A 77 -4.79 -5.86 4.70
C TYR A 77 -5.22 -5.01 3.50
N CYS A 78 -6.17 -4.09 3.71
CA CYS A 78 -6.69 -3.26 2.63
C CYS A 78 -5.67 -2.24 2.12
N MET A 79 -4.81 -1.71 3.00
CA MET A 79 -3.75 -0.80 2.59
C MET A 79 -2.59 -1.52 1.90
N THR A 80 -2.30 -2.78 2.26
CA THR A 80 -1.37 -3.61 1.48
C THR A 80 -1.86 -3.77 0.04
N LYS A 81 -3.16 -4.00 -0.19
CA LYS A 81 -3.74 -4.04 -1.55
C LYS A 81 -3.63 -2.70 -2.29
N VAL A 82 -3.77 -1.58 -1.59
CA VAL A 82 -3.55 -0.24 -2.17
C VAL A 82 -2.11 -0.08 -2.63
N GLU A 83 -1.15 -0.51 -1.81
CA GLU A 83 0.28 -0.50 -2.16
C GLU A 83 0.60 -1.46 -3.32
N ASP A 84 -0.03 -2.65 -3.36
CA ASP A 84 0.09 -3.58 -4.48
C ASP A 84 -0.41 -2.97 -5.78
N ASP A 85 -1.56 -2.30 -5.75
CA ASP A 85 -2.12 -1.58 -6.89
C ASP A 85 -1.19 -0.43 -7.38
N PHE A 86 -0.60 0.32 -6.44
CA PHE A 86 0.36 1.38 -6.76
C PHE A 86 1.62 0.80 -7.40
N MET A 87 2.19 -0.24 -6.83
CA MET A 87 3.38 -0.92 -7.36
C MET A 87 3.13 -1.56 -8.72
N ALA A 88 1.92 -2.08 -8.97
CA ALA A 88 1.54 -2.61 -10.27
C ALA A 88 1.45 -1.54 -11.37
N LYS A 89 1.34 -0.24 -10.99
CA LYS A 89 1.39 0.90 -11.90
C LYS A 89 2.80 1.44 -12.12
N ALA A 90 3.73 1.12 -11.22
CA ALA A 90 5.09 1.61 -11.29
C ALA A 90 5.76 1.11 -12.59
N PRO A 91 6.37 2.01 -13.38
CA PRO A 91 6.91 1.65 -14.68
C PRO A 91 8.14 0.75 -14.54
N ALA A 92 8.22 -0.24 -15.43
CA ALA A 92 9.39 -1.07 -15.56
C ALA A 92 10.52 -0.35 -16.31
N ASP A 93 10.20 0.59 -17.22
CA ASP A 93 11.13 1.30 -18.08
C ASP A 93 11.13 2.81 -17.85
N VAL A 94 12.29 3.41 -18.13
CA VAL A 94 12.53 4.85 -17.89
C VAL A 94 11.69 5.74 -18.80
N GLU A 95 11.37 5.26 -20.00
CA GLU A 95 10.57 6.00 -20.99
C GLU A 95 9.17 6.34 -20.46
N ASP A 96 8.58 5.44 -19.67
CA ASP A 96 7.27 5.64 -19.09
C ASP A 96 7.30 6.41 -17.75
N LEU A 97 8.49 6.63 -17.18
CA LEU A 97 8.65 7.21 -15.85
C LEU A 97 8.08 8.64 -15.75
N TRP A 98 8.32 9.49 -16.75
CA TRP A 98 7.85 10.87 -16.75
C TRP A 98 6.32 10.95 -16.79
N ARG A 99 5.71 10.17 -17.66
CA ARG A 99 4.26 10.07 -17.74
C ARG A 99 3.66 9.52 -16.44
N PHE A 100 4.29 8.50 -15.88
CA PHE A 100 3.87 7.94 -14.58
C PHE A 100 3.89 8.99 -13.47
N ILE A 101 4.96 9.78 -13.35
CA ILE A 101 5.08 10.85 -12.34
C ILE A 101 3.93 11.86 -12.47
N ASP A 102 3.50 12.19 -13.70
CA ASP A 102 2.42 13.14 -13.92
C ASP A 102 1.02 12.55 -13.63
N GLU A 103 0.80 11.29 -13.96
CA GLU A 103 -0.54 10.69 -13.93
C GLU A 103 -0.86 10.00 -12.61
N ILE A 104 0.15 9.43 -11.92
CA ILE A 104 -0.07 8.60 -10.74
C ILE A 104 -0.77 9.34 -9.58
N PRO A 105 -0.54 10.64 -9.32
CA PRO A 105 -1.25 11.34 -8.25
C PRO A 105 -2.76 11.38 -8.46
N TYR A 106 -3.20 11.69 -9.67
CA TYR A 106 -4.62 11.76 -10.02
C TYR A 106 -5.30 10.38 -9.98
N TRP A 107 -4.61 9.36 -10.50
CA TRP A 107 -5.08 7.98 -10.41
C TRP A 107 -5.20 7.53 -8.96
N THR A 108 -4.20 7.82 -8.12
CA THR A 108 -4.18 7.48 -6.70
C THR A 108 -5.34 8.14 -5.96
N ALA A 109 -5.54 9.44 -6.16
CA ALA A 109 -6.63 10.18 -5.54
C ALA A 109 -8.00 9.63 -5.94
N LYS A 110 -8.21 9.40 -7.24
CA LYS A 110 -9.48 8.88 -7.77
C LYS A 110 -9.80 7.47 -7.25
N LYS A 111 -8.80 6.59 -7.21
CA LYS A 111 -9.01 5.17 -6.86
C LYS A 111 -8.98 4.93 -5.35
N HIS A 112 -8.10 5.62 -4.63
CA HIS A 112 -7.73 5.27 -3.26
C HIS A 112 -7.87 6.41 -2.23
N GLY A 113 -8.28 7.62 -2.65
CA GLY A 113 -8.30 8.80 -1.77
C GLY A 113 -9.05 8.59 -0.45
N LYS A 114 -10.26 8.00 -0.52
CA LYS A 114 -11.04 7.69 0.69
C LYS A 114 -10.34 6.67 1.60
N LYS A 115 -9.61 5.70 1.04
CA LYS A 115 -8.87 4.67 1.79
C LYS A 115 -7.70 5.28 2.56
N TYR A 116 -6.95 6.19 1.95
CA TYR A 116 -5.88 6.93 2.63
C TYR A 116 -6.39 7.74 3.82
N ARG A 117 -7.58 8.33 3.72
CA ARG A 117 -8.20 9.07 4.83
C ARG A 117 -8.40 8.16 6.06
N ILE A 118 -8.96 6.96 5.85
CA ILE A 118 -9.15 5.98 6.94
C ILE A 118 -7.82 5.49 7.49
N MET A 119 -6.86 5.15 6.61
CA MET A 119 -5.52 4.75 7.04
C MET A 119 -4.87 5.78 7.97
N TYR A 120 -4.92 7.07 7.60
CA TYR A 120 -4.36 8.12 8.45
C TYR A 120 -5.10 8.25 9.77
N GLN A 121 -6.43 8.18 9.78
CA GLN A 121 -7.20 8.22 11.02
C GLN A 121 -6.83 7.06 11.97
N VAL A 122 -6.63 5.86 11.43
CA VAL A 122 -6.21 4.69 12.22
C VAL A 122 -4.76 4.82 12.67
N TYR A 123 -3.81 5.01 11.76
CA TYR A 123 -2.38 4.93 12.07
C TYR A 123 -1.82 6.16 12.79
N THR A 124 -2.50 7.30 12.79
CA THR A 124 -2.15 8.47 13.61
C THR A 124 -2.79 8.44 14.98
N HIS A 125 -3.79 7.60 15.22
CA HIS A 125 -4.39 7.44 16.53
C HIS A 125 -3.36 6.86 17.52
N PRO A 126 -3.18 7.43 18.73
CA PRO A 126 -2.16 7.00 19.69
C PRO A 126 -2.16 5.49 19.97
N LYS A 127 -3.34 4.90 20.05
CA LYS A 127 -3.56 3.46 20.31
C LYS A 127 -2.99 2.54 19.24
N TYR A 128 -2.95 3.00 17.97
CA TYR A 128 -2.59 2.18 16.81
C TYR A 128 -1.28 2.62 16.14
N ARG A 129 -0.60 3.60 16.69
CA ARG A 129 0.60 4.22 16.11
C ARG A 129 1.71 3.22 15.79
N GLU A 130 1.93 2.24 16.66
CA GLU A 130 2.98 1.23 16.45
C GLU A 130 2.69 0.34 15.23
N TYR A 131 1.42 0.04 14.97
CA TYR A 131 1.03 -0.71 13.77
C TYR A 131 1.29 0.11 12.50
N GLY A 132 0.97 1.39 12.52
CA GLY A 132 1.31 2.31 11.43
C GLY A 132 2.81 2.37 11.17
N GLN A 133 3.63 2.47 12.21
CA GLN A 133 5.10 2.45 12.08
C GLN A 133 5.60 1.16 11.44
N LYS A 134 5.07 -0.01 11.84
CA LYS A 134 5.42 -1.31 11.24
C LYS A 134 5.00 -1.40 9.78
N PHE A 135 3.77 -0.95 9.45
CA PHE A 135 3.27 -0.90 8.10
C PHE A 135 4.18 -0.07 7.18
N PHE A 136 4.49 1.18 7.56
CA PHE A 136 5.36 2.05 6.78
C PHE A 136 6.78 1.52 6.65
N ALA A 137 7.34 0.88 7.68
CA ALA A 137 8.64 0.22 7.56
C ALA A 137 8.65 -0.91 6.51
N GLY A 138 7.52 -1.60 6.33
CA GLY A 138 7.33 -2.57 5.26
C GLY A 138 7.27 -1.91 3.87
N VAL A 139 6.51 -0.82 3.75
CA VAL A 139 6.38 -0.01 2.53
C VAL A 139 7.75 0.57 2.11
N ASP A 140 8.53 1.10 3.05
CA ASP A 140 9.87 1.64 2.79
C ASP A 140 10.81 0.59 2.17
N LYS A 141 10.73 -0.66 2.63
CA LYS A 141 11.50 -1.76 2.03
C LYS A 141 11.10 -2.03 0.59
N ARG A 142 9.79 -2.01 0.28
CA ARG A 142 9.28 -2.23 -1.08
C ARG A 142 9.75 -1.15 -2.03
N TYR A 143 9.66 0.12 -1.64
CA TYR A 143 10.14 1.25 -2.45
C TYR A 143 11.65 1.26 -2.63
N THR A 144 12.41 0.86 -1.60
CA THR A 144 13.85 0.67 -1.73
C THR A 144 14.20 -0.44 -2.72
N GLN A 145 13.46 -1.55 -2.73
CA GLN A 145 13.65 -2.62 -3.73
C GLN A 145 13.33 -2.15 -5.14
N TYR A 146 12.27 -1.36 -5.32
CA TYR A 146 11.93 -0.77 -6.59
C TYR A 146 13.02 0.22 -7.05
N ALA A 147 13.52 1.07 -6.16
CA ALA A 147 14.63 1.98 -6.46
C ALA A 147 15.88 1.22 -6.93
N LYS A 148 16.21 0.09 -6.31
CA LYS A 148 17.32 -0.79 -6.75
C LYS A 148 17.08 -1.36 -8.15
N SER A 149 15.86 -1.65 -8.56
CA SER A 149 15.56 -2.11 -9.91
C SER A 149 15.70 -1.01 -10.98
N LEU A 150 15.57 0.26 -10.58
CA LEU A 150 15.76 1.44 -11.44
C LEU A 150 17.23 1.88 -11.55
N GLU A 151 18.06 1.57 -10.57
CA GLU A 151 19.49 1.97 -10.54
C GLU A 151 20.25 1.65 -11.84
N PRO A 152 20.24 0.41 -12.36
CA PRO A 152 20.96 0.08 -13.60
C PRO A 152 20.38 0.77 -14.84
N LYS A 153 19.13 1.20 -14.79
CA LYS A 153 18.42 1.83 -15.90
C LYS A 153 18.64 3.34 -15.95
N LEU A 154 18.66 3.98 -14.78
CA LEU A 154 18.85 5.42 -14.64
C LEU A 154 20.33 5.82 -14.52
N GLY A 155 21.20 4.88 -14.12
CA GLY A 155 22.59 5.17 -13.76
C GLY A 155 22.73 6.02 -12.49
N ILE A 156 21.71 6.03 -11.64
CA ILE A 156 21.66 6.79 -10.38
C ILE A 156 21.66 5.78 -9.23
N PRO A 157 22.50 5.95 -8.18
CA PRO A 157 22.47 5.09 -7.00
C PRO A 157 21.08 5.04 -6.35
N TYR A 158 20.63 3.86 -5.95
CA TYR A 158 19.27 3.68 -5.41
C TYR A 158 19.04 4.53 -4.14
N GLU A 159 20.08 4.84 -3.37
CA GLU A 159 20.03 5.72 -2.19
C GLU A 159 19.60 7.15 -2.55
N LYS A 160 19.74 7.54 -3.83
CA LYS A 160 19.27 8.83 -4.36
C LYS A 160 17.90 8.73 -5.00
N ILE A 161 17.54 7.56 -5.55
CA ILE A 161 16.23 7.30 -6.15
C ILE A 161 15.18 7.14 -5.04
N THR A 162 15.47 6.40 -3.98
CA THR A 162 14.52 6.09 -2.90
C THR A 162 13.86 7.34 -2.29
N PRO A 163 14.59 8.42 -1.93
CA PRO A 163 13.97 9.65 -1.44
C PRO A 163 13.05 10.33 -2.46
N LEU A 164 13.35 10.24 -3.76
CA LEU A 164 12.49 10.80 -4.82
C LEU A 164 11.17 10.04 -4.91
N ILE A 165 11.19 8.71 -4.75
CA ILE A 165 9.97 7.89 -4.67
C ILE A 165 9.13 8.33 -3.46
N PHE A 166 9.74 8.57 -2.31
CA PHE A 166 9.01 9.03 -1.12
C PHE A 166 8.38 10.41 -1.32
N ILE A 167 9.06 11.34 -2.01
CA ILE A 167 8.50 12.65 -2.37
C ILE A 167 7.25 12.44 -3.24
N LEU A 168 7.35 11.61 -4.30
CA LEU A 168 6.22 11.31 -5.18
C LEU A 168 5.03 10.72 -4.42
N VAL A 169 5.27 9.69 -3.60
CA VAL A 169 4.22 9.04 -2.81
C VAL A 169 3.56 10.02 -1.85
N ARG A 170 4.34 10.88 -1.19
CA ARG A 170 3.80 11.93 -0.29
C ARG A 170 2.96 12.95 -1.04
N ALA A 171 3.40 13.37 -2.24
CA ALA A 171 2.62 14.27 -3.08
C ALA A 171 1.29 13.62 -3.53
N CYS A 172 1.32 12.34 -3.93
CA CYS A 172 0.11 11.57 -4.27
C CYS A 172 -0.88 11.51 -3.09
N VAL A 173 -0.40 11.17 -1.90
CA VAL A 173 -1.24 11.05 -0.71
C VAL A 173 -1.78 12.40 -0.27
N HIS A 174 -0.95 13.45 -0.27
CA HIS A 174 -1.40 14.80 0.05
C HIS A 174 -2.53 15.24 -0.90
N TYR A 175 -2.31 15.07 -2.19
CA TYR A 175 -3.34 15.39 -3.18
C TYR A 175 -4.62 14.55 -3.00
N ALA A 176 -4.48 13.26 -2.70
CA ALA A 176 -5.62 12.38 -2.44
C ALA A 176 -6.45 12.77 -1.21
N LEU A 177 -5.84 13.48 -0.23
CA LEU A 177 -6.50 13.93 1.00
C LEU A 177 -7.09 15.34 0.89
N PHE A 178 -6.43 16.24 0.18
CA PHE A 178 -6.70 17.69 0.23
C PHE A 178 -7.04 18.30 -1.12
N GLU A 179 -6.83 17.57 -2.24
CA GLU A 179 -7.03 18.05 -3.62
C GLU A 179 -6.25 19.35 -3.92
N ASP A 180 -5.10 19.54 -3.25
CA ASP A 180 -4.26 20.72 -3.36
C ASP A 180 -3.38 20.64 -4.62
N GLU A 181 -3.89 21.20 -5.72
CA GLU A 181 -3.22 21.26 -7.03
C GLU A 181 -1.93 22.08 -6.99
N PHE A 182 -1.87 23.16 -6.22
CA PHE A 182 -0.68 24.00 -6.14
C PHE A 182 0.47 23.22 -5.48
N TYR A 183 0.19 22.58 -4.34
CA TYR A 183 1.17 21.74 -3.67
C TYR A 183 1.63 20.60 -4.57
N LEU A 184 0.68 19.87 -5.20
CA LEU A 184 1.02 18.77 -6.08
C LEU A 184 1.97 19.20 -7.20
N LYS A 185 1.60 20.25 -7.97
CA LYS A 185 2.40 20.72 -9.11
C LYS A 185 3.79 21.15 -8.68
N SER A 186 3.91 21.89 -7.58
CA SER A 186 5.21 22.31 -7.07
C SER A 186 6.11 21.14 -6.66
N GLN A 187 5.55 20.09 -6.05
CA GLN A 187 6.33 18.90 -5.68
C GLN A 187 6.76 18.09 -6.90
N ILE A 188 5.87 17.93 -7.88
CA ILE A 188 6.16 17.19 -9.12
C ILE A 188 7.24 17.92 -9.95
N GLU A 189 7.18 19.24 -10.04
CA GLU A 189 8.18 20.05 -10.75
C GLU A 189 9.57 19.86 -10.13
N VAL A 190 9.70 20.08 -8.83
CA VAL A 190 10.97 19.90 -8.08
C VAL A 190 11.48 18.46 -8.19
N LEU A 191 10.58 17.47 -8.10
CA LEU A 191 10.94 16.06 -8.26
C LEU A 191 11.56 15.78 -9.63
N LYS A 192 10.95 16.28 -10.71
CA LYS A 192 11.43 16.11 -12.08
C LYS A 192 12.78 16.78 -12.27
N GLU A 193 12.94 18.03 -11.82
CA GLU A 193 14.22 18.75 -11.87
C GLU A 193 15.33 17.99 -11.11
N ALA A 194 15.04 17.50 -9.92
CA ALA A 194 16.01 16.72 -9.14
C ALA A 194 16.41 15.43 -9.86
N LEU A 195 15.44 14.74 -10.47
CA LEU A 195 15.71 13.51 -11.23
C LEU A 195 16.59 13.79 -12.46
N GLU A 196 16.29 14.85 -13.22
CA GLU A 196 17.09 15.28 -14.38
C GLU A 196 18.54 15.64 -13.98
N LEU A 197 18.70 16.40 -12.89
CA LEU A 197 20.02 16.76 -12.36
C LEU A 197 20.82 15.53 -11.94
N PHE A 198 20.17 14.54 -11.32
CA PHE A 198 20.83 13.29 -10.94
C PHE A 198 21.20 12.46 -12.16
N ILE A 199 20.34 12.35 -13.18
CA ILE A 199 20.65 11.69 -14.44
C ILE A 199 21.89 12.35 -15.07
N MET A 200 21.90 13.67 -15.17
CA MET A 200 23.05 14.40 -15.76
C MET A 200 24.34 14.20 -14.96
N LYS A 201 24.27 14.27 -13.63
CA LYS A 201 25.43 14.13 -12.76
C LYS A 201 26.04 12.74 -12.87
N TYR A 202 25.27 11.70 -12.64
CA TYR A 202 25.78 10.33 -12.52
C TYR A 202 26.15 9.73 -13.89
N ASN A 203 25.47 10.09 -14.97
CA ASN A 203 25.85 9.66 -16.32
C ASN A 203 27.09 10.37 -16.86
N ARG A 204 27.40 11.60 -16.40
CA ARG A 204 28.69 12.26 -16.73
C ARG A 204 29.87 11.60 -15.99
N GLU A 205 29.67 11.22 -14.74
CA GLU A 205 30.70 10.53 -13.94
C GLU A 205 30.99 9.12 -14.47
N ALA A 206 29.98 8.44 -15.05
CA ALA A 206 30.14 7.13 -15.68
C ALA A 206 30.88 7.16 -17.04
N ARG A 207 31.08 8.37 -17.66
CA ARG A 207 31.80 8.56 -18.90
C ARG A 207 32.88 9.66 -18.76
N PRO A 208 33.90 9.46 -17.93
CA PRO A 208 35.01 10.40 -17.86
C PRO A 208 35.88 10.21 -19.13
N GLY A 209 35.60 10.95 -20.20
CA GLY A 209 36.51 10.91 -21.39
C GLY A 209 35.96 11.28 -22.76
N VAL A 210 34.72 11.74 -22.90
CA VAL A 210 34.14 12.02 -24.25
C VAL A 210 33.96 13.52 -24.54
N LEU A 211 34.33 14.43 -23.67
CA LEU A 211 34.28 15.88 -23.93
C LEU A 211 35.63 16.55 -23.72
N THR A 212 36.65 16.12 -24.50
CA THR A 212 37.82 16.95 -24.87
C THR A 212 38.21 16.64 -26.32
N LYS A 213 37.48 17.23 -27.23
CA LYS A 213 38.08 17.68 -28.54
C LYS A 213 37.24 18.83 -29.07
#